data_8195366eee85349e84c3d4aa514a013f
#
_entry.id   8195366eee85349e84c3d4aa514a013f
#
_cell.length_a   1.000
_cell.length_b   1.000
_cell.length_c   1.000
_cell.angle_alpha   90.00
_cell.angle_beta   90.00
_cell.angle_gamma   90.00
#
_symmetry.space_group_name_H-M   'P 1'
#
loop_
_entity.id
_entity.type
_entity.pdbx_description
1 polymer ?
#
loop_
_entity_poly.entity_id
_entity_poly.type
_entity_poly.pdbx_seq_one_letter_code
_entity_poly.pdbx_strand_id
1 'polypeptide(L)'
;MKYCCLVLTGLLSLNLLWALPEDVTQVSGVKFIGNSRIKSKHLKQIINIQNKSLFANQSFDRRVIKLDAISIKNYYLTKGFLDVAVIDSFTINDGKADIFFRIQEGKEYFLNTINLSGNATLTDKQIISIFKLKENKPYNPVAIQVNRSELNEAYHEKSKLFLETKTSQLVTDSVVVNIEIQEGPDVYINKIYVDGMKENLDSNVIFRELDFKVGDKYVKSNIDASQRKLMEIGIFSMAAITPVKNITNDTTVNLVIELRELNRREILSSGGLIAVTVNEGVDPVSALGGDVSWKDRRVFNSAANLEIKSLLAIPLETGLQYPRATVDVLLSNQWILGLRIPTELSGFFQSFRNYEQNEGIYRYGFQLANILRLDDRSYLRTILRWELFDDKKRDDKNDIENRSFRIIGRLDKANNPLYPSRGYVLFTEFISVGGLLGGNRTYQKIDTGIQGYLPIRKDWTMASRIKYGMIFDWDEDYDEYETTLLYDKFYLGGSSSLRAWEALKFLTDNDEDTPRGELIRLLLNWEIRFPIVWLLGGEIFLEGGQLTDKINNVALKSIQWGRGFGVTLASPLGPIRLDYACRFDKPGSGQLNLGFLYIF
;
A
#
# COMPACT_ATOMS: atom_id res chain seq x y z
N MET A 1 3.46 -27.58 31.84
CA MET A 1 4.90 -27.34 31.60
C MET A 1 5.63 -28.43 30.77
N LYS A 2 4.95 -29.24 29.95
CA LYS A 2 5.60 -30.28 29.12
C LYS A 2 5.36 -30.13 27.60
N TYR A 3 4.66 -29.11 27.15
CA TYR A 3 4.37 -28.88 25.72
C TYR A 3 5.08 -27.66 25.13
N CYS A 4 5.81 -26.87 25.92
CA CYS A 4 6.55 -25.69 25.45
C CYS A 4 7.93 -26.04 24.82
N CYS A 5 8.45 -27.25 25.04
CA CYS A 5 9.74 -27.67 24.47
C CYS A 5 9.67 -28.23 23.05
N LEU A 6 8.49 -28.62 22.55
CA LEU A 6 8.35 -29.23 21.22
C LEU A 6 8.26 -28.19 20.09
N VAL A 7 7.88 -26.95 20.38
CA VAL A 7 7.83 -25.87 19.37
C VAL A 7 9.20 -25.21 19.19
N LEU A 8 10.04 -25.17 20.24
CA LEU A 8 11.40 -24.63 20.13
C LEU A 8 12.39 -25.58 19.43
N THR A 9 12.16 -26.89 19.47
CA THR A 9 13.01 -27.85 18.75
C THR A 9 12.71 -27.92 17.27
N GLY A 10 11.50 -27.54 16.82
CA GLY A 10 11.14 -27.41 15.40
C GLY A 10 11.76 -26.20 14.71
N LEU A 11 12.09 -25.13 15.44
CA LEU A 11 12.73 -23.92 14.91
C LEU A 11 14.28 -24.03 14.86
N LEU A 12 14.86 -24.97 15.58
CA LEU A 12 16.30 -25.22 15.58
C LEU A 12 16.75 -26.30 14.56
N SER A 13 15.82 -27.02 13.94
CA SER A 13 16.13 -28.00 12.88
C SER A 13 16.04 -27.44 11.46
N LEU A 14 15.78 -26.14 11.28
CA LEU A 14 15.93 -25.41 10.01
C LEU A 14 17.38 -24.99 9.70
N ASN A 15 18.37 -25.56 10.39
CA ASN A 15 19.74 -25.68 9.90
C ASN A 15 19.85 -26.81 8.85
N LEU A 16 18.90 -26.90 7.93
CA LEU A 16 19.10 -27.63 6.69
C LEU A 16 20.00 -26.76 5.80
N LEU A 17 21.28 -27.04 5.96
CA LEU A 17 22.22 -27.23 4.86
C LEU A 17 21.71 -26.70 3.51
N TRP A 18 21.88 -25.43 3.26
CA TRP A 18 22.27 -25.01 1.95
C TRP A 18 23.77 -25.35 1.82
N ALA A 19 24.07 -26.62 1.58
CA ALA A 19 25.28 -27.00 0.93
C ALA A 19 25.22 -26.33 -0.45
N LEU A 20 25.83 -25.16 -0.60
CA LEU A 20 26.16 -24.60 -1.90
C LEU A 20 26.98 -25.68 -2.60
N PRO A 21 26.69 -26.00 -3.87
CA PRO A 21 27.58 -26.88 -4.64
C PRO A 21 29.00 -26.31 -4.55
N GLU A 22 29.97 -27.14 -4.30
CA GLU A 22 31.39 -26.77 -4.03
C GLU A 22 32.07 -26.01 -5.18
N ASP A 23 31.41 -25.80 -6.32
CA ASP A 23 31.94 -25.15 -7.56
C ASP A 23 31.34 -23.79 -7.90
N VAL A 24 30.66 -23.08 -7.00
CA VAL A 24 30.11 -21.75 -7.31
C VAL A 24 31.19 -20.69 -7.16
N THR A 25 31.73 -20.20 -8.28
CA THR A 25 32.63 -19.05 -8.34
C THR A 25 31.95 -17.82 -7.73
N GLN A 26 32.59 -17.21 -6.73
CA GLN A 26 32.08 -16.02 -6.04
C GLN A 26 32.68 -14.74 -6.63
N VAL A 27 31.90 -13.63 -6.63
CA VAL A 27 32.42 -12.33 -7.06
C VAL A 27 33.28 -11.72 -5.95
N SER A 28 34.55 -11.51 -6.23
CA SER A 28 35.54 -10.91 -5.33
C SER A 28 35.54 -9.39 -5.43
N GLY A 29 35.47 -8.84 -6.64
CA GLY A 29 35.57 -7.42 -6.89
C GLY A 29 35.01 -6.98 -8.25
N VAL A 30 34.55 -5.72 -8.31
CA VAL A 30 34.19 -5.07 -9.57
C VAL A 30 35.00 -3.80 -9.73
N LYS A 31 35.74 -3.68 -10.83
CA LYS A 31 36.59 -2.53 -11.17
C LYS A 31 36.15 -1.90 -12.48
N PHE A 32 36.15 -0.57 -12.52
CA PHE A 32 35.89 0.22 -13.72
C PHE A 32 37.21 0.86 -14.16
N ILE A 33 37.53 0.80 -15.43
CA ILE A 33 38.78 1.29 -16.01
C ILE A 33 38.43 2.21 -17.17
N GLY A 34 38.98 3.42 -17.20
CA GLY A 34 38.75 4.41 -18.27
C GLY A 34 37.55 5.34 -18.04
N ASN A 35 36.87 5.26 -16.90
CA ASN A 35 35.73 6.11 -16.55
C ASN A 35 36.19 7.45 -15.93
N SER A 36 36.74 8.36 -16.73
CA SER A 36 37.29 9.63 -16.25
C SER A 36 36.20 10.68 -15.95
N ARG A 37 35.13 10.72 -16.72
CA ARG A 37 34.02 11.69 -16.60
C ARG A 37 32.95 11.25 -15.61
N ILE A 38 32.69 9.96 -15.50
CA ILE A 38 31.66 9.41 -14.61
C ILE A 38 32.32 8.65 -13.46
N LYS A 39 32.05 9.06 -12.23
CA LYS A 39 32.64 8.44 -11.02
C LYS A 39 32.19 6.98 -10.86
N SER A 40 33.11 6.09 -10.51
CA SER A 40 32.83 4.66 -10.26
C SER A 40 31.71 4.42 -9.25
N LYS A 41 31.47 5.36 -8.31
CA LYS A 41 30.35 5.29 -7.36
C LYS A 41 28.99 5.29 -8.07
N HIS A 42 28.81 6.08 -9.13
CA HIS A 42 27.57 6.10 -9.89
C HIS A 42 27.41 4.83 -10.74
N LEU A 43 28.50 4.32 -11.32
CA LEU A 43 28.48 3.09 -12.08
C LEU A 43 28.14 1.87 -11.22
N LYS A 44 28.63 1.84 -9.97
CA LYS A 44 28.25 0.80 -8.99
C LYS A 44 26.77 0.76 -8.66
N GLN A 45 26.04 1.88 -8.79
CA GLN A 45 24.62 1.94 -8.49
C GLN A 45 23.72 1.38 -9.60
N ILE A 46 24.24 1.23 -10.80
CA ILE A 46 23.48 0.78 -11.99
C ILE A 46 23.77 -0.65 -12.40
N ILE A 47 24.77 -1.28 -11.83
CA ILE A 47 25.09 -2.69 -12.05
C ILE A 47 24.38 -3.57 -11.03
N ASN A 48 23.99 -4.77 -11.47
CA ASN A 48 23.36 -5.76 -10.62
C ASN A 48 24.38 -6.62 -9.87
N ILE A 49 25.56 -6.84 -10.47
CA ILE A 49 26.62 -7.60 -9.86
C ILE A 49 27.35 -6.74 -8.82
N GLN A 50 27.15 -7.04 -7.55
CA GLN A 50 27.74 -6.27 -6.44
C GLN A 50 28.68 -7.15 -5.61
N ASN A 51 29.68 -6.49 -4.99
CA ASN A 51 30.51 -7.16 -3.98
C ASN A 51 29.71 -7.34 -2.70
N LYS A 52 29.69 -8.58 -2.18
CA LYS A 52 29.28 -8.96 -0.81
C LYS A 52 28.06 -8.23 -0.24
N SER A 53 26.97 -8.93 -0.14
CA SER A 53 26.02 -8.75 0.96
C SER A 53 26.61 -9.36 2.22
N LEU A 54 26.34 -8.80 3.41
CA LEU A 54 26.82 -9.32 4.70
C LEU A 54 26.42 -10.79 4.96
N PHE A 55 25.44 -11.32 4.22
CA PHE A 55 24.85 -12.65 4.44
C PHE A 55 24.72 -13.51 3.16
N ALA A 56 25.12 -13.02 2.00
CA ALA A 56 25.12 -13.81 0.78
C ALA A 56 26.30 -13.41 -0.12
N ASN A 57 27.10 -14.40 -0.49
CA ASN A 57 28.08 -14.24 -1.54
C ASN A 57 27.35 -14.28 -2.89
N GLN A 58 27.55 -13.27 -3.73
CA GLN A 58 26.93 -13.28 -5.04
C GLN A 58 27.70 -14.26 -5.93
N SER A 59 26.95 -15.22 -6.49
CA SER A 59 27.50 -16.16 -7.47
C SER A 59 27.87 -15.43 -8.78
N PHE A 60 28.95 -15.85 -9.38
CA PHE A 60 29.36 -15.37 -10.70
C PHE A 60 28.38 -15.86 -11.76
N ASP A 61 27.76 -14.91 -12.50
CA ASP A 61 26.95 -15.20 -13.69
C ASP A 61 27.40 -14.31 -14.86
N ARG A 62 27.93 -14.94 -15.90
CA ARG A 62 28.40 -14.26 -17.10
C ARG A 62 27.30 -13.48 -17.82
N ARG A 63 26.02 -13.90 -17.70
CA ARG A 63 24.88 -13.20 -18.31
C ARG A 63 24.62 -11.87 -17.59
N VAL A 64 24.72 -11.85 -16.27
CA VAL A 64 24.58 -10.64 -15.47
C VAL A 64 25.68 -9.64 -15.80
N ILE A 65 26.94 -10.09 -15.96
CA ILE A 65 28.07 -9.21 -16.33
C ILE A 65 27.81 -8.53 -17.70
N LYS A 66 27.31 -9.29 -18.70
CA LYS A 66 26.95 -8.73 -20.00
C LYS A 66 25.81 -7.72 -19.92
N LEU A 67 24.79 -8.00 -19.14
CA LEU A 67 23.68 -7.07 -18.91
C LEU A 67 24.16 -5.80 -18.20
N ASP A 68 25.08 -5.92 -17.26
CA ASP A 68 25.68 -4.79 -16.57
C ASP A 68 26.53 -3.93 -17.51
N ALA A 69 27.29 -4.55 -18.43
CA ALA A 69 28.03 -3.81 -19.46
C ALA A 69 27.08 -3.00 -20.36
N ILE A 70 25.93 -3.57 -20.76
CA ILE A 70 24.88 -2.87 -21.50
C ILE A 70 24.28 -1.73 -20.67
N SER A 71 24.02 -1.96 -19.38
CA SER A 71 23.50 -0.96 -18.47
C SER A 71 24.44 0.22 -18.30
N ILE A 72 25.76 -0.05 -18.18
CA ILE A 72 26.79 0.98 -18.15
C ILE A 72 26.79 1.77 -19.45
N LYS A 73 26.79 1.09 -20.61
CA LYS A 73 26.73 1.73 -21.93
C LYS A 73 25.51 2.64 -22.04
N ASN A 74 24.33 2.14 -21.72
CA ASN A 74 23.10 2.92 -21.75
C ASN A 74 23.16 4.14 -20.83
N TYR A 75 23.75 4.01 -19.64
CA TYR A 75 23.94 5.13 -18.74
C TYR A 75 24.84 6.23 -19.34
N TYR A 76 25.93 5.86 -19.99
CA TYR A 76 26.78 6.82 -20.70
C TYR A 76 26.02 7.49 -21.87
N LEU A 77 25.23 6.73 -22.63
CA LEU A 77 24.37 7.29 -23.68
C LEU A 77 23.41 8.35 -23.11
N THR A 78 22.84 8.12 -21.92
CA THR A 78 21.96 9.12 -21.25
C THR A 78 22.70 10.40 -20.87
N LYS A 79 24.04 10.39 -20.85
CA LYS A 79 24.91 11.52 -20.52
C LYS A 79 25.54 12.16 -21.74
N GLY A 80 25.13 11.76 -22.94
CA GLY A 80 25.62 12.33 -24.21
C GLY A 80 26.87 11.69 -24.78
N PHE A 81 27.38 10.61 -24.24
CA PHE A 81 28.55 9.90 -24.78
C PHE A 81 28.13 8.87 -25.83
N LEU A 82 27.97 9.31 -27.08
CA LEU A 82 27.42 8.46 -28.13
C LEU A 82 28.40 7.38 -28.60
N ASP A 83 29.71 7.69 -28.57
CA ASP A 83 30.77 6.80 -29.01
C ASP A 83 31.30 5.85 -27.94
N VAL A 84 30.55 5.75 -26.80
CA VAL A 84 30.98 4.94 -25.67
C VAL A 84 31.08 3.46 -26.03
N ALA A 85 32.22 2.85 -25.74
CA ALA A 85 32.42 1.42 -25.77
C ALA A 85 32.67 0.87 -24.37
N VAL A 86 31.98 -0.22 -24.02
CA VAL A 86 32.12 -0.91 -22.73
C VAL A 86 32.42 -2.37 -23.02
N ILE A 87 33.57 -2.83 -22.53
CA ILE A 87 34.03 -4.21 -22.69
C ILE A 87 34.12 -4.84 -21.31
N ASP A 88 33.40 -5.93 -21.12
CA ASP A 88 33.45 -6.74 -19.91
C ASP A 88 34.60 -7.77 -19.99
N SER A 89 35.29 -7.98 -18.90
CA SER A 89 36.25 -9.05 -18.71
C SER A 89 36.31 -9.50 -17.28
N PHE A 90 36.76 -10.72 -17.04
CA PHE A 90 36.90 -11.26 -15.70
C PHE A 90 38.12 -12.18 -15.60
N THR A 91 38.64 -12.33 -14.38
CA THR A 91 39.66 -13.33 -14.03
C THR A 91 39.15 -14.16 -12.87
N ILE A 92 39.40 -15.47 -12.91
CA ILE A 92 38.99 -16.38 -11.85
C ILE A 92 40.28 -16.95 -11.21
N ASN A 93 40.43 -16.68 -9.90
CA ASN A 93 41.52 -17.21 -9.08
C ASN A 93 40.92 -17.79 -7.80
N ASP A 94 41.27 -19.01 -7.46
CA ASP A 94 40.87 -19.72 -6.21
C ASP A 94 39.34 -19.65 -5.97
N GLY A 95 38.52 -19.92 -6.99
CA GLY A 95 37.07 -19.87 -6.89
C GLY A 95 36.46 -18.47 -6.73
N LYS A 96 37.25 -17.39 -6.94
CA LYS A 96 36.82 -16.00 -6.88
C LYS A 96 36.99 -15.30 -8.21
N ALA A 97 35.96 -14.55 -8.64
CA ALA A 97 35.97 -13.79 -9.88
C ALA A 97 36.18 -12.30 -9.61
N ASP A 98 37.23 -11.73 -10.21
CA ASP A 98 37.40 -10.28 -10.33
C ASP A 98 36.88 -9.83 -11.68
N ILE A 99 35.93 -8.86 -11.67
CA ILE A 99 35.24 -8.37 -12.86
C ILE A 99 35.78 -6.98 -13.21
N PHE A 100 36.03 -6.77 -14.51
CA PHE A 100 36.55 -5.53 -15.03
C PHE A 100 35.63 -5.01 -16.13
N PHE A 101 35.16 -3.77 -16.01
CA PHE A 101 34.52 -3.04 -17.08
C PHE A 101 35.50 -2.00 -17.62
N ARG A 102 36.00 -2.23 -18.87
CA ARG A 102 36.84 -1.26 -19.58
C ARG A 102 35.95 -0.36 -20.39
N ILE A 103 36.04 0.94 -20.13
CA ILE A 103 35.17 1.97 -20.69
C ILE A 103 36.00 2.91 -21.51
N GLN A 104 35.64 3.05 -22.77
CA GLN A 104 36.15 4.11 -23.67
C GLN A 104 35.00 5.11 -23.80
N GLU A 105 35.11 6.26 -23.11
CA GLU A 105 33.99 7.20 -22.98
C GLU A 105 33.63 7.91 -24.27
N GLY A 106 34.62 8.24 -25.11
CA GLY A 106 34.42 9.03 -26.33
C GLY A 106 34.14 10.51 -26.07
N LYS A 107 33.58 11.22 -27.05
CA LYS A 107 33.19 12.64 -26.98
C LYS A 107 31.78 12.78 -26.35
N GLU A 108 31.59 13.84 -25.60
CA GLU A 108 30.26 14.23 -25.09
C GLU A 108 29.58 15.11 -26.14
N TYR A 109 28.37 14.70 -26.57
CA TYR A 109 27.58 15.42 -27.57
C TYR A 109 26.41 16.14 -26.93
N PHE A 110 26.16 17.37 -27.38
CA PHE A 110 25.06 18.20 -26.91
C PHE A 110 23.98 18.28 -27.98
N LEU A 111 22.73 18.30 -27.56
CA LEU A 111 21.59 18.52 -28.42
C LEU A 111 21.55 19.98 -28.85
N ASN A 112 21.60 20.22 -30.14
CA ASN A 112 21.53 21.58 -30.72
C ASN A 112 20.07 21.96 -30.98
N THR A 113 19.38 21.18 -31.84
CA THR A 113 18.03 21.52 -32.29
C THR A 113 17.18 20.27 -32.42
N ILE A 114 15.88 20.43 -32.16
CA ILE A 114 14.85 19.40 -32.37
C ILE A 114 13.89 19.90 -33.43
N ASN A 115 13.87 19.24 -34.58
CA ASN A 115 12.94 19.52 -35.65
C ASN A 115 11.76 18.56 -35.58
N LEU A 116 10.57 19.08 -35.43
CA LEU A 116 9.30 18.34 -35.41
C LEU A 116 8.53 18.65 -36.69
N SER A 117 7.91 17.64 -37.24
CA SER A 117 7.07 17.80 -38.45
C SER A 117 5.89 16.81 -38.41
N GLY A 118 4.75 17.24 -38.97
CA GLY A 118 3.54 16.42 -39.10
C GLY A 118 2.65 16.32 -37.87
N ASN A 119 2.99 17.00 -36.77
CA ASN A 119 2.22 17.07 -35.56
C ASN A 119 1.18 18.21 -35.61
N ALA A 120 -0.06 17.88 -35.87
CA ALA A 120 -1.19 18.82 -35.87
C ALA A 120 -1.98 18.78 -34.55
N THR A 121 -2.06 17.61 -33.90
CA THR A 121 -2.89 17.37 -32.71
C THR A 121 -2.17 17.78 -31.42
N LEU A 122 -0.89 17.51 -31.29
CA LEU A 122 -0.06 17.90 -30.15
C LEU A 122 0.90 19.02 -30.55
N THR A 123 1.11 19.97 -29.67
CA THR A 123 2.09 21.06 -29.88
C THR A 123 3.53 20.54 -29.70
N ASP A 124 4.48 21.21 -30.35
CA ASP A 124 5.91 20.92 -30.24
C ASP A 124 6.37 20.86 -28.76
N LYS A 125 5.90 21.83 -27.95
CA LYS A 125 6.22 21.88 -26.51
C LYS A 125 5.77 20.63 -25.76
N GLN A 126 4.59 20.09 -26.08
CA GLN A 126 4.07 18.87 -25.46
C GLN A 126 4.93 17.68 -25.85
N ILE A 127 5.28 17.53 -27.13
CA ILE A 127 6.09 16.42 -27.64
C ILE A 127 7.51 16.46 -27.05
N ILE A 128 8.15 17.64 -27.04
CA ILE A 128 9.48 17.83 -26.46
C ILE A 128 9.46 17.52 -24.95
N SER A 129 8.40 17.90 -24.25
CA SER A 129 8.23 17.59 -22.84
C SER A 129 8.11 16.08 -22.58
N ILE A 130 7.39 15.35 -23.43
CA ILE A 130 7.24 13.88 -23.35
C ILE A 130 8.62 13.22 -23.52
N PHE A 131 9.39 13.62 -24.51
CA PHE A 131 10.73 13.07 -24.73
C PHE A 131 11.77 13.52 -23.70
N LYS A 132 11.45 14.53 -22.86
CA LYS A 132 12.35 15.10 -21.83
C LYS A 132 13.67 15.59 -22.41
N LEU A 133 13.65 16.01 -23.68
CA LEU A 133 14.79 16.57 -24.37
C LEU A 133 14.91 18.07 -24.10
N LYS A 134 16.15 18.57 -24.02
CA LYS A 134 16.44 20.00 -23.83
C LYS A 134 17.62 20.40 -24.72
N GLU A 135 17.44 21.43 -25.51
CA GLU A 135 18.52 22.03 -26.30
C GLU A 135 19.66 22.55 -25.41
N ASN A 136 20.86 22.51 -25.92
CA ASN A 136 22.09 22.88 -25.19
C ASN A 136 22.37 22.05 -23.92
N LYS A 137 21.81 20.84 -23.85
CA LYS A 137 22.11 19.83 -22.80
C LYS A 137 22.70 18.58 -23.44
N PRO A 138 23.40 17.74 -22.64
CA PRO A 138 23.90 16.45 -23.14
C PRO A 138 22.78 15.66 -23.81
N TYR A 139 23.04 15.20 -25.04
CA TYR A 139 22.03 14.49 -25.82
C TYR A 139 21.75 13.09 -25.25
N ASN A 140 20.50 12.79 -25.02
CA ASN A 140 20.05 11.49 -24.51
C ASN A 140 19.23 10.73 -25.56
N PRO A 141 19.82 9.87 -26.40
CA PRO A 141 19.10 9.09 -27.40
C PRO A 141 18.17 8.04 -26.78
N VAL A 142 18.47 7.55 -25.57
CA VAL A 142 17.66 6.57 -24.85
C VAL A 142 16.30 7.17 -24.47
N ALA A 143 16.25 8.48 -24.18
CA ALA A 143 15.00 9.16 -23.84
C ALA A 143 13.95 9.06 -24.96
N ILE A 144 14.35 9.11 -26.23
CA ILE A 144 13.42 8.98 -27.36
C ILE A 144 12.81 7.58 -27.39
N GLN A 145 13.63 6.55 -27.21
CA GLN A 145 13.15 5.17 -27.24
C GLN A 145 12.25 4.84 -26.05
N VAL A 146 12.66 5.26 -24.83
CA VAL A 146 11.93 4.98 -23.59
C VAL A 146 10.60 5.73 -23.55
N ASN A 147 10.56 6.99 -23.99
CA ASN A 147 9.34 7.81 -23.91
C ASN A 147 8.45 7.70 -25.17
N ARG A 148 8.79 6.83 -26.12
CA ARG A 148 7.95 6.60 -27.32
C ARG A 148 6.57 6.05 -26.97
N SER A 149 6.48 5.20 -25.96
CA SER A 149 5.19 4.70 -25.45
C SER A 149 4.34 5.83 -24.89
N GLU A 150 4.95 6.76 -24.15
CA GLU A 150 4.27 7.93 -23.58
C GLU A 150 3.72 8.86 -24.68
N LEU A 151 4.48 9.02 -25.78
CA LEU A 151 3.99 9.74 -26.97
C LEU A 151 2.79 9.02 -27.62
N ASN A 152 2.89 7.70 -27.81
CA ASN A 152 1.78 6.92 -28.36
C ASN A 152 0.52 7.04 -27.48
N GLU A 153 0.65 6.93 -26.16
CA GLU A 153 -0.47 7.11 -25.22
C GLU A 153 -1.11 8.49 -25.36
N ALA A 154 -0.30 9.56 -25.44
CA ALA A 154 -0.78 10.92 -25.60
C ALA A 154 -1.60 11.11 -26.90
N TYR A 155 -1.20 10.46 -28.00
CA TYR A 155 -1.94 10.47 -29.24
C TYR A 155 -3.17 9.55 -29.21
N HIS A 156 -3.08 8.39 -28.53
CA HIS A 156 -4.22 7.49 -28.32
C HIS A 156 -5.33 8.16 -27.50
N GLU A 157 -4.99 9.08 -26.59
CA GLU A 157 -5.97 9.93 -25.90
C GLU A 157 -6.69 10.90 -26.84
N LYS A 158 -6.12 11.18 -28.01
CA LYS A 158 -6.67 12.02 -29.05
C LYS A 158 -7.26 11.24 -30.22
N SER A 159 -7.56 9.96 -30.00
CA SER A 159 -8.13 9.05 -31.03
C SER A 159 -7.18 8.74 -32.21
N LYS A 160 -5.90 9.04 -32.08
CA LYS A 160 -4.87 8.80 -33.12
C LYS A 160 -4.16 7.46 -32.86
N LEU A 161 -4.89 6.35 -33.03
CA LEU A 161 -4.41 5.01 -32.68
C LEU A 161 -3.30 4.51 -33.62
N PHE A 162 -3.30 4.94 -34.89
CA PHE A 162 -2.36 4.46 -35.91
C PHE A 162 -1.21 5.45 -36.15
N LEU A 163 -0.72 6.04 -35.08
CA LEU A 163 0.44 6.92 -35.08
C LEU A 163 1.68 6.19 -35.58
N GLU A 164 2.37 6.75 -36.56
CA GLU A 164 3.71 6.35 -36.96
C GLU A 164 4.70 7.47 -36.64
N THR A 165 5.83 7.12 -36.05
CA THR A 165 6.90 8.07 -35.72
C THR A 165 8.22 7.60 -36.34
N LYS A 166 8.85 8.47 -37.11
CA LYS A 166 10.21 8.27 -37.63
C LYS A 166 11.15 9.25 -36.94
N THR A 167 12.24 8.73 -36.40
CA THR A 167 13.26 9.55 -35.77
C THR A 167 14.59 9.36 -36.47
N SER A 168 15.24 10.45 -36.83
CA SER A 168 16.58 10.46 -37.35
C SER A 168 17.46 11.46 -36.60
N GLN A 169 18.74 11.18 -36.53
CA GLN A 169 19.70 12.06 -35.87
C GLN A 169 20.88 12.35 -36.82
N LEU A 170 21.26 13.61 -36.87
CA LEU A 170 22.48 14.04 -37.56
C LEU A 170 23.50 14.42 -36.47
N VAL A 171 24.58 13.65 -36.39
CA VAL A 171 25.67 13.85 -35.44
C VAL A 171 26.86 14.45 -36.19
N THR A 172 27.21 15.66 -35.79
CA THR A 172 28.43 16.37 -36.24
C THR A 172 29.23 16.77 -34.99
N ASP A 173 29.48 18.05 -34.77
CA ASP A 173 30.00 18.55 -33.49
C ASP A 173 28.91 18.62 -32.40
N SER A 174 27.67 18.68 -32.81
CA SER A 174 26.47 18.61 -31.99
C SER A 174 25.43 17.71 -32.64
N VAL A 175 24.31 17.46 -31.97
CA VAL A 175 23.24 16.58 -32.45
C VAL A 175 22.03 17.38 -32.86
N VAL A 176 21.55 17.15 -34.10
CA VAL A 176 20.23 17.61 -34.54
C VAL A 176 19.33 16.39 -34.63
N VAL A 177 18.17 16.46 -33.97
CA VAL A 177 17.18 15.38 -33.98
C VAL A 177 15.99 15.79 -34.83
N ASN A 178 15.64 14.98 -35.82
CA ASN A 178 14.44 15.15 -36.62
C ASN A 178 13.42 14.08 -36.24
N ILE A 179 12.19 14.49 -35.89
CA ILE A 179 11.09 13.62 -35.53
C ILE A 179 9.93 13.91 -36.48
N GLU A 180 9.67 12.99 -37.38
CA GLU A 180 8.54 13.03 -38.30
C GLU A 180 7.38 12.22 -37.73
N ILE A 181 6.22 12.84 -37.64
CA ILE A 181 5.01 12.27 -37.04
C ILE A 181 3.96 12.13 -38.13
N GLN A 182 3.43 10.93 -38.30
CA GLN A 182 2.28 10.65 -39.14
C GLN A 182 1.13 10.25 -38.21
N GLU A 183 0.24 11.21 -37.87
CA GLU A 183 -0.79 11.02 -36.82
C GLU A 183 -1.85 10.00 -37.21
N GLY A 184 -2.08 9.78 -38.50
CA GLY A 184 -3.21 8.99 -38.97
C GLY A 184 -4.58 9.65 -38.78
N PRO A 185 -5.66 9.00 -39.22
CA PRO A 185 -7.02 9.49 -39.03
C PRO A 185 -7.50 9.38 -37.58
N ASP A 186 -8.61 10.05 -37.26
CA ASP A 186 -9.38 9.75 -36.04
C ASP A 186 -9.98 8.35 -36.15
N VAL A 187 -9.87 7.57 -35.09
CA VAL A 187 -10.31 6.17 -35.07
C VAL A 187 -11.57 6.02 -34.19
N TYR A 188 -12.57 5.30 -34.74
CA TYR A 188 -13.84 5.02 -34.10
C TYR A 188 -13.98 3.52 -33.81
N ILE A 189 -14.71 3.18 -32.76
CA ILE A 189 -14.99 1.79 -32.35
C ILE A 189 -16.08 1.23 -33.26
N ASN A 190 -15.78 0.18 -34.02
CA ASN A 190 -16.71 -0.44 -34.96
C ASN A 190 -17.49 -1.60 -34.34
N LYS A 191 -16.77 -2.55 -33.72
CA LYS A 191 -17.37 -3.73 -33.06
C LYS A 191 -16.61 -4.07 -31.78
N ILE A 192 -17.33 -4.67 -30.84
CA ILE A 192 -16.77 -5.18 -29.57
C ILE A 192 -17.01 -6.68 -29.56
N TYR A 193 -15.93 -7.43 -29.43
CA TYR A 193 -15.94 -8.89 -29.28
C TYR A 193 -15.52 -9.24 -27.85
N VAL A 194 -16.16 -10.24 -27.25
CA VAL A 194 -15.80 -10.76 -25.93
C VAL A 194 -15.39 -12.20 -26.09
N ASP A 195 -14.20 -12.52 -25.62
CA ASP A 195 -13.64 -13.87 -25.63
C ASP A 195 -13.32 -14.34 -24.20
N GLY A 196 -13.35 -15.66 -23.97
CA GLY A 196 -13.01 -16.27 -22.68
C GLY A 196 -14.13 -16.27 -21.64
N MET A 197 -15.37 -15.90 -22.02
CA MET A 197 -16.54 -16.10 -21.15
C MET A 197 -16.93 -17.57 -21.07
N LYS A 198 -17.15 -18.04 -19.83
CA LYS A 198 -17.81 -19.33 -19.61
C LYS A 198 -19.33 -19.19 -19.80
N GLU A 199 -19.94 -20.29 -20.22
CA GLU A 199 -21.40 -20.40 -20.29
C GLU A 199 -22.05 -19.98 -18.97
N ASN A 200 -23.19 -19.29 -19.02
CA ASN A 200 -24.02 -18.82 -17.89
C ASN A 200 -23.56 -17.56 -17.15
N LEU A 201 -22.63 -16.75 -17.67
CA LEU A 201 -22.44 -15.39 -17.19
C LEU A 201 -23.26 -14.42 -18.08
N ASP A 202 -24.10 -13.58 -17.47
CA ASP A 202 -24.82 -12.54 -18.20
C ASP A 202 -23.82 -11.55 -18.82
N SER A 203 -23.86 -11.40 -20.14
CA SER A 203 -23.00 -10.46 -20.88
C SER A 203 -23.17 -9.00 -20.43
N ASN A 204 -24.33 -8.63 -19.89
CA ASN A 204 -24.57 -7.31 -19.30
C ASN A 204 -23.60 -6.99 -18.16
N VAL A 205 -23.09 -8.00 -17.44
CA VAL A 205 -22.07 -7.81 -16.40
C VAL A 205 -20.80 -7.19 -16.98
N ILE A 206 -20.47 -7.47 -18.25
CA ILE A 206 -19.28 -6.94 -18.92
C ILE A 206 -19.59 -5.58 -19.53
N PHE A 207 -20.67 -5.51 -20.35
CA PHE A 207 -20.95 -4.32 -21.12
C PHE A 207 -21.27 -3.08 -20.26
N ARG A 208 -21.86 -3.27 -19.08
CA ARG A 208 -22.14 -2.16 -18.14
C ARG A 208 -20.88 -1.55 -17.49
N GLU A 209 -19.73 -2.25 -17.55
CA GLU A 209 -18.44 -1.74 -17.02
C GLU A 209 -17.66 -0.94 -18.07
N LEU A 210 -18.13 -0.91 -19.33
CA LEU A 210 -17.42 -0.21 -20.39
C LEU A 210 -17.76 1.29 -20.38
N ASP A 211 -16.71 2.12 -20.42
CA ASP A 211 -16.81 3.59 -20.56
C ASP A 211 -16.86 4.02 -22.04
N PHE A 212 -17.15 3.09 -22.93
CA PHE A 212 -17.26 3.31 -24.37
C PHE A 212 -18.32 2.38 -24.97
N LYS A 213 -18.77 2.71 -26.15
CA LYS A 213 -19.71 1.91 -26.95
C LYS A 213 -19.33 1.95 -28.43
N VAL A 214 -19.97 1.11 -29.22
CA VAL A 214 -19.84 1.11 -30.68
C VAL A 214 -20.24 2.48 -31.23
N GLY A 215 -19.40 3.04 -32.10
CA GLY A 215 -19.55 4.37 -32.68
C GLY A 215 -18.79 5.49 -31.96
N ASP A 216 -18.34 5.27 -30.73
CA ASP A 216 -17.54 6.26 -30.00
C ASP A 216 -16.11 6.37 -30.59
N LYS A 217 -15.47 7.52 -30.39
CA LYS A 217 -14.04 7.67 -30.65
C LYS A 217 -13.23 6.77 -29.72
N TYR A 218 -12.14 6.19 -30.27
CA TYR A 218 -11.19 5.47 -29.45
C TYR A 218 -10.44 6.44 -28.52
N VAL A 219 -10.57 6.27 -27.22
CA VAL A 219 -9.85 7.06 -26.21
C VAL A 219 -9.21 6.10 -25.23
N LYS A 220 -7.87 6.16 -25.11
CA LYS A 220 -7.08 5.18 -24.32
C LYS A 220 -7.52 5.14 -22.86
N SER A 221 -7.75 6.28 -22.23
CA SER A 221 -8.18 6.35 -20.83
C SER A 221 -9.52 5.66 -20.57
N ASN A 222 -10.47 5.72 -21.51
CA ASN A 222 -11.75 5.01 -21.40
C ASN A 222 -11.55 3.49 -21.49
N ILE A 223 -10.65 3.04 -22.37
CA ILE A 223 -10.29 1.62 -22.49
C ILE A 223 -9.67 1.11 -21.19
N ASP A 224 -8.69 1.85 -20.65
CA ASP A 224 -8.00 1.48 -19.42
C ASP A 224 -8.91 1.53 -18.19
N ALA A 225 -9.83 2.52 -18.14
CA ALA A 225 -10.83 2.60 -17.08
C ALA A 225 -11.79 1.41 -17.13
N SER A 226 -12.26 1.04 -18.32
CA SER A 226 -13.11 -0.14 -18.50
C SER A 226 -12.40 -1.43 -18.12
N GLN A 227 -11.13 -1.57 -18.50
CA GLN A 227 -10.33 -2.74 -18.12
C GLN A 227 -10.16 -2.83 -16.60
N ARG A 228 -9.87 -1.74 -15.90
CA ARG A 228 -9.82 -1.70 -14.42
C ARG A 228 -11.16 -2.08 -13.81
N LYS A 229 -12.28 -1.52 -14.30
CA LYS A 229 -13.62 -1.85 -13.81
C LYS A 229 -13.96 -3.33 -13.96
N LEU A 230 -13.60 -3.94 -15.09
CA LEU A 230 -13.76 -5.39 -15.31
C LEU A 230 -12.97 -6.20 -14.28
N MET A 231 -11.73 -5.80 -13.94
CA MET A 231 -10.94 -6.46 -12.91
C MET A 231 -11.52 -6.25 -11.49
N GLU A 232 -12.09 -5.09 -11.21
CA GLU A 232 -12.72 -4.77 -9.92
C GLU A 232 -13.98 -5.60 -9.60
N ILE A 233 -14.62 -6.19 -10.61
CA ILE A 233 -15.73 -7.13 -10.39
C ILE A 233 -15.28 -8.31 -9.51
N GLY A 234 -13.99 -8.72 -9.59
CA GLY A 234 -13.41 -9.78 -8.77
C GLY A 234 -13.71 -11.20 -9.24
N ILE A 235 -14.27 -11.37 -10.45
CA ILE A 235 -14.50 -12.68 -11.07
C ILE A 235 -13.45 -13.02 -12.14
N PHE A 236 -12.66 -12.05 -12.59
CA PHE A 236 -11.62 -12.24 -13.59
C PHE A 236 -10.21 -12.18 -12.99
N SER A 237 -9.33 -13.07 -13.42
CA SER A 237 -7.89 -13.02 -13.14
C SER A 237 -7.14 -12.17 -14.17
N MET A 238 -7.74 -11.96 -15.35
CA MET A 238 -7.24 -11.12 -16.41
C MET A 238 -8.42 -10.54 -17.18
N ALA A 239 -8.34 -9.26 -17.48
CA ALA A 239 -9.18 -8.57 -18.45
C ALA A 239 -8.25 -7.70 -19.31
N ALA A 240 -8.19 -7.96 -20.61
CA ALA A 240 -7.42 -7.18 -21.56
C ALA A 240 -8.35 -6.69 -22.66
N ILE A 241 -8.25 -5.41 -23.02
CA ILE A 241 -9.00 -4.82 -24.11
C ILE A 241 -8.02 -4.39 -25.19
N THR A 242 -8.01 -5.15 -26.30
CA THR A 242 -7.02 -4.98 -27.36
C THR A 242 -7.69 -4.44 -28.63
N PRO A 243 -7.20 -3.32 -29.20
CA PRO A 243 -7.67 -2.82 -30.47
C PRO A 243 -7.12 -3.68 -31.63
N VAL A 244 -8.00 -4.11 -32.51
CA VAL A 244 -7.66 -4.85 -33.73
C VAL A 244 -8.04 -3.99 -34.93
N LYS A 245 -7.03 -3.66 -35.77
CA LYS A 245 -7.22 -2.83 -36.96
C LYS A 245 -8.22 -3.46 -37.92
N ASN A 246 -9.15 -2.65 -38.42
CA ASN A 246 -10.04 -3.09 -39.47
C ASN A 246 -9.30 -3.07 -40.81
N ILE A 247 -9.27 -4.20 -41.51
CA ILE A 247 -8.53 -4.35 -42.78
C ILE A 247 -9.11 -3.49 -43.90
N THR A 248 -10.42 -3.21 -43.84
CA THR A 248 -11.16 -2.51 -44.91
C THR A 248 -11.29 -1.01 -44.69
N ASN A 249 -11.01 -0.52 -43.44
CA ASN A 249 -11.19 0.88 -43.12
C ASN A 249 -10.24 1.34 -42.00
N ASP A 250 -9.34 2.26 -42.35
CA ASP A 250 -8.34 2.81 -41.43
C ASP A 250 -8.91 3.77 -40.38
N THR A 251 -10.18 4.22 -40.51
CA THR A 251 -10.84 5.10 -39.53
C THR A 251 -11.59 4.33 -38.44
N THR A 252 -11.58 3.00 -38.48
CA THR A 252 -12.31 2.17 -37.53
C THR A 252 -11.45 1.05 -36.94
N VAL A 253 -11.75 0.68 -35.70
CA VAL A 253 -11.11 -0.40 -34.97
C VAL A 253 -12.14 -1.32 -34.33
N ASN A 254 -11.87 -2.60 -34.32
CA ASN A 254 -12.61 -3.55 -33.51
C ASN A 254 -11.90 -3.71 -32.17
N LEU A 255 -12.67 -3.83 -31.08
CA LEU A 255 -12.11 -4.10 -29.75
C LEU A 255 -12.36 -5.57 -29.39
N VAL A 256 -11.32 -6.25 -28.95
CA VAL A 256 -11.42 -7.61 -28.41
C VAL A 256 -11.17 -7.55 -26.93
N ILE A 257 -12.16 -7.96 -26.15
CA ILE A 257 -12.11 -8.07 -24.70
C ILE A 257 -11.77 -9.52 -24.36
N GLU A 258 -10.53 -9.78 -23.99
CA GLU A 258 -10.07 -11.11 -23.56
C GLU A 258 -10.20 -11.23 -22.05
N LEU A 259 -10.97 -12.23 -21.60
CA LEU A 259 -11.26 -12.47 -20.20
C LEU A 259 -10.74 -13.83 -19.76
N ARG A 260 -10.16 -13.90 -18.58
CA ARG A 260 -9.84 -15.16 -17.93
C ARG A 260 -10.52 -15.19 -16.57
N GLU A 261 -11.51 -16.06 -16.41
CA GLU A 261 -12.22 -16.20 -15.16
C GLU A 261 -11.36 -16.86 -14.07
N LEU A 262 -11.50 -16.38 -12.84
CA LEU A 262 -11.05 -17.06 -11.64
C LEU A 262 -11.89 -18.31 -11.37
N ASN A 263 -11.39 -19.18 -10.51
CA ASN A 263 -12.21 -20.27 -10.00
C ASN A 263 -13.44 -19.69 -9.29
N ARG A 264 -14.62 -20.22 -9.63
CA ARG A 264 -15.86 -19.75 -9.02
C ARG A 264 -15.81 -19.89 -7.50
N ARG A 265 -15.36 -21.04 -7.01
CA ARG A 265 -15.24 -21.33 -5.59
C ARG A 265 -13.80 -21.51 -5.20
N GLU A 266 -13.45 -20.97 -4.05
CA GLU A 266 -12.09 -21.00 -3.53
C GLU A 266 -12.12 -21.05 -2.01
N ILE A 267 -11.17 -21.81 -1.44
CA ILE A 267 -10.86 -21.76 -0.01
C ILE A 267 -9.46 -21.19 0.10
N LEU A 268 -9.31 -20.16 0.90
CA LEU A 268 -8.04 -19.53 1.23
C LEU A 268 -7.80 -19.69 2.73
N SER A 269 -6.57 -19.95 3.11
CA SER A 269 -6.15 -19.94 4.50
C SER A 269 -4.84 -19.18 4.63
N SER A 270 -4.72 -18.37 5.66
CA SER A 270 -3.49 -17.67 5.99
C SER A 270 -3.19 -17.82 7.47
N GLY A 271 -1.92 -17.65 7.84
CA GLY A 271 -1.49 -17.63 9.24
C GLY A 271 -0.16 -16.92 9.40
N GLY A 272 0.02 -16.28 10.54
CA GLY A 272 1.23 -15.53 10.85
C GLY A 272 0.97 -14.30 11.71
N LEU A 273 1.84 -13.30 11.56
CA LEU A 273 1.68 -12.01 12.24
C LEU A 273 0.67 -11.16 11.49
N ILE A 274 -0.37 -10.72 12.21
CA ILE A 274 -1.46 -9.89 11.69
C ILE A 274 -1.71 -8.72 12.63
N ALA A 275 -2.36 -7.67 12.14
CA ALA A 275 -2.83 -6.57 12.95
C ALA A 275 -4.31 -6.80 13.32
N VAL A 276 -4.66 -6.70 14.60
CA VAL A 276 -6.04 -6.85 15.08
C VAL A 276 -6.45 -5.66 15.93
N THR A 277 -7.69 -5.21 15.77
CA THR A 277 -8.30 -4.18 16.61
C THR A 277 -8.81 -4.85 17.89
N VAL A 278 -8.26 -4.51 19.02
CA VAL A 278 -8.68 -5.06 20.33
C VAL A 278 -9.88 -4.34 20.91
N ASN A 279 -10.03 -3.06 20.55
CA ASN A 279 -11.15 -2.21 20.96
C ASN A 279 -11.39 -1.16 19.84
N GLU A 280 -12.61 -0.70 19.63
CA GLU A 280 -12.99 0.28 18.58
C GLU A 280 -12.29 1.65 18.78
N GLY A 281 -11.93 2.01 19.99
CA GLY A 281 -11.20 3.25 20.30
C GLY A 281 -9.67 3.14 20.25
N VAL A 282 -9.12 1.99 19.83
CA VAL A 282 -7.69 1.68 19.88
C VAL A 282 -7.13 1.39 18.50
N ASP A 283 -5.92 1.86 18.24
CA ASP A 283 -5.19 1.48 17.02
C ASP A 283 -4.90 -0.03 17.03
N PRO A 284 -4.91 -0.69 15.86
CA PRO A 284 -4.65 -2.12 15.77
C PRO A 284 -3.31 -2.51 16.38
N VAL A 285 -3.28 -3.62 17.11
CA VAL A 285 -2.07 -4.18 17.72
C VAL A 285 -1.61 -5.44 16.98
N SER A 286 -0.33 -5.77 17.11
CA SER A 286 0.24 -6.98 16.51
C SER A 286 -0.30 -8.23 17.21
N ALA A 287 -0.69 -9.22 16.44
CA ALA A 287 -1.22 -10.50 16.91
C ALA A 287 -0.63 -11.68 16.12
N LEU A 288 -0.56 -12.83 16.76
CA LEU A 288 -0.38 -14.10 16.09
C LEU A 288 -1.76 -14.67 15.78
N GLY A 289 -2.04 -14.95 14.50
CA GLY A 289 -3.35 -15.43 14.12
C GLY A 289 -3.39 -16.15 12.79
N GLY A 290 -4.58 -16.60 12.44
CA GLY A 290 -4.85 -17.18 11.14
C GLY A 290 -6.30 -17.03 10.75
N ASP A 291 -6.53 -17.04 9.45
CA ASP A 291 -7.88 -16.99 8.91
C ASP A 291 -8.11 -18.10 7.89
N VAL A 292 -9.36 -18.48 7.78
CA VAL A 292 -9.86 -19.36 6.71
C VAL A 292 -11.05 -18.65 6.08
N SER A 293 -11.03 -18.52 4.75
CA SER A 293 -12.15 -17.98 4.00
C SER A 293 -12.60 -18.92 2.90
N TRP A 294 -13.91 -19.04 2.75
CA TRP A 294 -14.55 -19.66 1.61
C TRP A 294 -15.23 -18.58 0.78
N LYS A 295 -15.03 -18.62 -0.54
CA LYS A 295 -15.56 -17.62 -1.46
C LYS A 295 -16.28 -18.25 -2.64
N ASP A 296 -17.49 -17.76 -2.99
CA ASP A 296 -18.17 -18.00 -4.26
C ASP A 296 -18.32 -16.67 -5.01
N ARG A 297 -17.66 -16.55 -6.18
CA ARG A 297 -17.58 -15.30 -6.96
C ARG A 297 -18.76 -15.05 -7.87
N ARG A 298 -19.71 -15.96 -7.93
CA ARG A 298 -20.83 -15.89 -8.90
C ARG A 298 -22.12 -16.39 -8.26
N VAL A 299 -22.52 -15.74 -7.17
CA VAL A 299 -23.76 -16.07 -6.48
C VAL A 299 -24.95 -15.70 -7.38
N PHE A 300 -25.92 -16.58 -7.52
CA PHE A 300 -27.12 -16.40 -8.36
C PHE A 300 -26.80 -16.12 -9.86
N ASN A 301 -25.69 -16.66 -10.38
CA ASN A 301 -25.18 -16.38 -11.74
C ASN A 301 -24.97 -14.89 -12.05
N SER A 302 -24.84 -14.08 -11.03
CA SER A 302 -24.52 -12.66 -11.12
C SER A 302 -23.04 -12.40 -10.82
N ALA A 303 -22.61 -11.15 -10.86
CA ALA A 303 -21.28 -10.72 -10.42
C ALA A 303 -21.20 -10.47 -8.88
N ALA A 304 -22.16 -10.98 -8.11
CA ALA A 304 -22.12 -10.91 -6.66
C ALA A 304 -21.14 -11.94 -6.09
N ASN A 305 -20.32 -11.52 -5.12
CA ASN A 305 -19.37 -12.38 -4.43
C ASN A 305 -19.89 -12.66 -3.01
N LEU A 306 -19.94 -13.93 -2.64
CA LEU A 306 -20.20 -14.34 -1.25
C LEU A 306 -18.90 -14.86 -0.66
N GLU A 307 -18.52 -14.32 0.49
CA GLU A 307 -17.36 -14.74 1.27
C GLU A 307 -17.77 -15.06 2.69
N ILE A 308 -17.33 -16.21 3.20
CA ILE A 308 -17.44 -16.57 4.61
C ILE A 308 -16.02 -16.64 5.13
N LYS A 309 -15.69 -15.77 6.08
CA LYS A 309 -14.36 -15.67 6.66
C LYS A 309 -14.42 -15.90 8.16
N SER A 310 -13.50 -16.72 8.68
CA SER A 310 -13.27 -16.88 10.11
C SER A 310 -11.82 -16.52 10.45
N LEU A 311 -11.63 -15.78 11.50
CA LEU A 311 -10.33 -15.35 12.02
C LEU A 311 -10.22 -15.76 13.47
N LEU A 312 -9.06 -16.30 13.85
CA LEU A 312 -8.64 -16.49 15.25
C LEU A 312 -7.29 -15.82 15.43
N ALA A 313 -7.19 -14.95 16.43
CA ALA A 313 -5.96 -14.20 16.69
C ALA A 313 -5.73 -14.01 18.19
N ILE A 314 -4.46 -14.01 18.60
CA ILE A 314 -4.01 -13.71 19.96
C ILE A 314 -3.08 -12.51 19.88
N PRO A 315 -3.43 -11.35 20.47
CA PRO A 315 -2.55 -10.20 20.55
C PRO A 315 -1.22 -10.56 21.24
N LEU A 316 -0.12 -10.02 20.73
CA LEU A 316 1.21 -10.28 21.29
C LEU A 316 1.55 -9.32 22.42
N GLU A 317 0.79 -8.25 22.56
CA GLU A 317 1.01 -7.21 23.55
C GLU A 317 0.67 -7.69 24.96
N THR A 318 1.55 -7.44 25.93
CA THR A 318 1.36 -7.83 27.32
C THR A 318 0.10 -7.19 27.88
N GLY A 319 -0.72 -7.98 28.58
CA GLY A 319 -2.02 -7.55 29.12
C GLY A 319 -3.19 -7.68 28.13
N LEU A 320 -2.94 -7.85 26.83
CA LEU A 320 -3.99 -8.01 25.82
C LEU A 320 -4.11 -9.44 25.26
N GLN A 321 -3.43 -10.42 25.85
CA GLN A 321 -3.29 -11.80 25.33
C GLN A 321 -4.58 -12.63 25.50
N TYR A 322 -5.70 -12.09 25.05
CA TYR A 322 -6.97 -12.81 25.02
C TYR A 322 -7.34 -13.19 23.58
N PRO A 323 -7.73 -14.46 23.32
CA PRO A 323 -8.10 -14.88 21.98
C PRO A 323 -9.28 -14.08 21.43
N ARG A 324 -9.11 -13.54 20.23
CA ARG A 324 -10.15 -12.89 19.46
C ARG A 324 -10.60 -13.82 18.34
N ALA A 325 -11.88 -14.09 18.26
CA ALA A 325 -12.48 -14.86 17.20
C ALA A 325 -13.49 -14.01 16.45
N THR A 326 -13.47 -14.08 15.09
CA THR A 326 -14.49 -13.45 14.26
C THR A 326 -14.98 -14.42 13.20
N VAL A 327 -16.26 -14.31 12.87
CA VAL A 327 -16.88 -14.97 11.72
C VAL A 327 -17.67 -13.92 10.97
N ASP A 328 -17.35 -13.73 9.70
CA ASP A 328 -17.98 -12.75 8.82
C ASP A 328 -18.59 -13.48 7.61
N VAL A 329 -19.82 -13.14 7.25
CA VAL A 329 -20.48 -13.56 6.02
C VAL A 329 -20.72 -12.31 5.20
N LEU A 330 -20.04 -12.17 4.07
CA LEU A 330 -20.00 -10.97 3.24
C LEU A 330 -20.57 -11.26 1.85
N LEU A 331 -21.62 -10.55 1.47
CA LEU A 331 -22.14 -10.48 0.12
C LEU A 331 -21.76 -9.12 -0.49
N SER A 332 -20.98 -9.10 -1.56
CA SER A 332 -20.54 -7.87 -2.21
C SER A 332 -20.93 -7.83 -3.68
N ASN A 333 -21.31 -6.63 -4.16
CA ASN A 333 -21.61 -6.37 -5.57
C ASN A 333 -21.16 -4.94 -5.93
N GLN A 334 -20.67 -4.76 -7.17
CA GLN A 334 -20.27 -3.47 -7.69
C GLN A 334 -21.48 -2.59 -8.10
N TRP A 335 -22.65 -3.20 -8.33
CA TRP A 335 -23.84 -2.54 -8.82
C TRP A 335 -25.05 -2.79 -7.91
N ILE A 336 -25.74 -1.71 -7.57
CA ILE A 336 -27.03 -1.75 -6.87
C ILE A 336 -28.03 -0.83 -7.59
N LEU A 337 -29.27 -1.31 -7.81
CA LEU A 337 -30.36 -0.55 -8.45
C LEU A 337 -29.95 0.14 -9.78
N GLY A 338 -29.09 -0.50 -10.58
CA GLY A 338 -28.62 0.04 -11.86
C GLY A 338 -27.54 1.12 -11.75
N LEU A 339 -27.06 1.40 -10.55
CA LEU A 339 -25.95 2.34 -10.30
C LEU A 339 -24.69 1.57 -9.91
N ARG A 340 -23.53 2.02 -10.38
CA ARG A 340 -22.22 1.49 -9.99
C ARG A 340 -21.81 2.04 -8.63
N ILE A 341 -22.39 1.46 -7.60
CA ILE A 341 -22.10 1.77 -6.19
C ILE A 341 -21.65 0.47 -5.53
N PRO A 342 -20.33 0.27 -5.33
CA PRO A 342 -19.82 -0.90 -4.64
C PRO A 342 -20.45 -1.03 -3.27
N THR A 343 -21.20 -2.11 -3.08
CA THR A 343 -22.03 -2.35 -1.89
C THR A 343 -21.65 -3.67 -1.26
N GLU A 344 -21.55 -3.68 0.06
CA GLU A 344 -21.24 -4.85 0.88
C GLU A 344 -22.35 -5.01 1.93
N LEU A 345 -23.04 -6.15 1.91
CA LEU A 345 -23.92 -6.58 2.99
C LEU A 345 -23.20 -7.68 3.77
N SER A 346 -23.01 -7.50 5.06
CA SER A 346 -22.35 -8.51 5.89
C SER A 346 -23.08 -8.78 7.19
N GLY A 347 -23.11 -10.07 7.57
CA GLY A 347 -23.39 -10.51 8.92
C GLY A 347 -22.10 -10.86 9.63
N PHE A 348 -21.97 -10.55 10.90
CA PHE A 348 -20.76 -10.83 11.66
C PHE A 348 -21.05 -11.36 13.06
N PHE A 349 -20.12 -12.17 13.55
CA PHE A 349 -20.02 -12.59 14.94
C PHE A 349 -18.59 -12.38 15.42
N GLN A 350 -18.42 -11.81 16.61
CA GLN A 350 -17.12 -11.51 17.19
C GLN A 350 -17.11 -11.88 18.67
N SER A 351 -16.05 -12.54 19.10
CA SER A 351 -15.73 -12.80 20.50
C SER A 351 -14.45 -12.04 20.85
N PHE A 352 -14.50 -11.20 21.86
CA PHE A 352 -13.37 -10.41 22.32
C PHE A 352 -13.48 -10.12 23.82
N ARG A 353 -12.50 -9.41 24.40
CA ARG A 353 -12.49 -9.06 25.83
C ARG A 353 -12.72 -7.58 26.02
N ASN A 354 -13.56 -7.25 26.98
CA ASN A 354 -13.59 -5.92 27.58
C ASN A 354 -12.50 -5.85 28.65
N TYR A 355 -11.47 -5.05 28.40
CA TYR A 355 -10.31 -4.96 29.29
C TYR A 355 -10.58 -4.09 30.54
N GLU A 356 -11.55 -3.17 30.48
CA GLU A 356 -11.95 -2.36 31.63
C GLU A 356 -12.72 -3.20 32.68
N GLN A 357 -13.57 -4.10 32.22
CA GLN A 357 -14.34 -5.00 33.10
C GLN A 357 -13.70 -6.39 33.24
N ASN A 358 -12.65 -6.67 32.47
CA ASN A 358 -11.95 -7.96 32.41
C ASN A 358 -12.85 -9.15 32.04
N GLU A 359 -13.79 -8.95 31.11
CA GLU A 359 -14.84 -9.92 30.76
C GLU A 359 -14.85 -10.24 29.27
N GLY A 360 -15.30 -11.46 28.92
CA GLY A 360 -15.53 -11.85 27.53
C GLY A 360 -16.87 -11.33 27.04
N ILE A 361 -16.88 -10.73 25.86
CA ILE A 361 -18.06 -10.19 25.20
C ILE A 361 -18.28 -10.90 23.87
N TYR A 362 -19.54 -11.15 23.54
CA TYR A 362 -19.96 -11.53 22.20
C TYR A 362 -20.66 -10.34 21.54
N ARG A 363 -20.25 -10.05 20.29
CA ARG A 363 -20.89 -9.04 19.45
C ARG A 363 -21.31 -9.68 18.13
N TYR A 364 -22.55 -9.50 17.74
CA TYR A 364 -23.06 -9.99 16.47
C TYR A 364 -24.05 -9.00 15.85
N GLY A 365 -24.17 -9.06 14.54
CA GLY A 365 -25.04 -8.12 13.86
C GLY A 365 -24.89 -8.21 12.34
N PHE A 366 -25.42 -7.19 11.68
CA PHE A 366 -25.27 -7.01 10.25
C PHE A 366 -24.97 -5.55 9.91
N GLN A 367 -24.35 -5.36 8.76
CA GLN A 367 -24.05 -4.03 8.25
C GLN A 367 -24.20 -3.97 6.74
N LEU A 368 -24.59 -2.80 6.26
CA LEU A 368 -24.62 -2.41 4.86
C LEU A 368 -23.58 -1.32 4.66
N ALA A 369 -22.60 -1.56 3.80
CA ALA A 369 -21.54 -0.61 3.51
C ALA A 369 -21.47 -0.27 2.02
N ASN A 370 -21.15 0.99 1.72
CA ASN A 370 -20.85 1.46 0.37
C ASN A 370 -19.44 2.07 0.36
N ILE A 371 -18.69 1.84 -0.71
CA ILE A 371 -17.32 2.34 -0.85
C ILE A 371 -17.19 3.11 -2.15
N LEU A 372 -16.87 4.40 -2.03
CA LEU A 372 -16.45 5.23 -3.15
C LEU A 372 -14.92 5.31 -3.15
N ARG A 373 -14.28 4.68 -4.12
CA ARG A 373 -12.82 4.75 -4.30
C ARG A 373 -12.46 6.01 -5.06
N LEU A 374 -11.53 6.81 -4.53
CA LEU A 374 -10.97 7.99 -5.17
C LEU A 374 -9.69 7.63 -5.93
N ASP A 375 -8.92 6.69 -5.38
CA ASP A 375 -7.76 6.04 -5.97
C ASP A 375 -7.50 4.69 -5.27
N ASP A 376 -6.39 4.02 -5.56
CA ASP A 376 -6.07 2.68 -5.02
C ASP A 376 -6.04 2.62 -3.48
N ARG A 377 -5.78 3.76 -2.80
CA ARG A 377 -5.60 3.84 -1.34
C ARG A 377 -6.49 4.87 -0.66
N SER A 378 -7.16 5.72 -1.45
CA SER A 378 -8.03 6.80 -0.96
C SER A 378 -9.49 6.45 -1.23
N TYR A 379 -10.32 6.58 -0.20
CA TYR A 379 -11.74 6.19 -0.29
C TYR A 379 -12.62 6.98 0.68
N LEU A 380 -13.91 7.01 0.37
CA LEU A 380 -14.99 7.36 1.27
C LEU A 380 -15.88 6.13 1.45
N ARG A 381 -16.12 5.72 2.69
CA ARG A 381 -16.97 4.57 3.04
C ARG A 381 -18.10 5.03 3.93
N THR A 382 -19.32 4.58 3.65
CA THR A 382 -20.49 4.75 4.52
C THR A 382 -20.94 3.38 5.00
N ILE A 383 -21.37 3.29 6.27
CA ILE A 383 -21.80 2.03 6.88
C ILE A 383 -23.06 2.29 7.71
N LEU A 384 -24.10 1.53 7.43
CA LEU A 384 -25.25 1.37 8.34
C LEU A 384 -25.06 0.04 9.07
N ARG A 385 -25.05 0.07 10.40
CA ARG A 385 -24.80 -1.11 11.23
C ARG A 385 -25.89 -1.26 12.28
N TRP A 386 -26.32 -2.49 12.44
CA TRP A 386 -27.12 -2.96 13.58
C TRP A 386 -26.33 -4.06 14.29
N GLU A 387 -26.22 -3.94 15.62
CA GLU A 387 -25.43 -4.87 16.41
C GLU A 387 -26.01 -5.08 17.82
N LEU A 388 -25.81 -6.27 18.33
CA LEU A 388 -26.13 -6.68 19.69
C LEU A 388 -24.87 -7.10 20.41
N PHE A 389 -24.80 -6.74 21.68
CA PHE A 389 -23.74 -7.14 22.61
C PHE A 389 -24.32 -7.98 23.72
N ASP A 390 -23.80 -9.17 23.87
CA ASP A 390 -24.12 -10.10 24.96
C ASP A 390 -23.01 -10.02 26.01
N ASP A 391 -23.31 -9.36 27.12
CA ASP A 391 -22.45 -9.26 28.31
C ASP A 391 -23.03 -10.17 29.40
N LYS A 392 -22.44 -11.34 29.60
CA LYS A 392 -22.96 -12.43 30.46
C LYS A 392 -23.08 -12.10 31.94
N LYS A 393 -22.44 -11.04 32.42
CA LYS A 393 -22.40 -10.71 33.84
C LYS A 393 -23.25 -9.50 34.24
N ARG A 394 -23.83 -8.82 33.30
CA ARG A 394 -24.69 -7.70 33.61
C ARG A 394 -26.01 -8.20 34.19
N ASP A 395 -26.32 -7.81 35.42
CA ASP A 395 -27.58 -8.17 36.12
C ASP A 395 -28.82 -7.62 35.38
N ASP A 396 -28.67 -6.58 34.59
CA ASP A 396 -29.69 -6.09 33.67
C ASP A 396 -29.74 -7.00 32.43
N LYS A 397 -30.78 -7.82 32.34
CA LYS A 397 -31.06 -8.78 31.26
C LYS A 397 -31.31 -8.13 29.89
N ASN A 398 -30.99 -6.87 29.66
CA ASN A 398 -31.20 -6.19 28.41
C ASN A 398 -29.92 -6.22 27.60
N ASP A 399 -29.91 -7.02 26.52
CA ASP A 399 -28.88 -6.93 25.48
C ASP A 399 -28.70 -5.48 25.05
N ILE A 400 -27.42 -5.06 24.86
CA ILE A 400 -27.14 -3.72 24.36
C ILE A 400 -27.32 -3.75 22.85
N GLU A 401 -28.34 -3.04 22.38
CA GLU A 401 -28.62 -2.87 20.96
C GLU A 401 -28.08 -1.53 20.46
N ASN A 402 -27.14 -1.58 19.51
CA ASN A 402 -26.63 -0.41 18.82
C ASN A 402 -27.08 -0.38 17.36
N ARG A 403 -27.55 0.79 16.94
CA ARG A 403 -27.79 1.10 15.53
C ARG A 403 -26.97 2.32 15.18
N SER A 404 -26.09 2.20 14.23
CA SER A 404 -25.16 3.28 13.91
C SER A 404 -25.05 3.56 12.41
N PHE A 405 -24.78 4.82 12.12
CA PHE A 405 -24.33 5.29 10.81
C PHE A 405 -22.91 5.80 10.92
N ARG A 406 -22.03 5.32 10.05
CA ARG A 406 -20.60 5.68 10.01
C ARG A 406 -20.22 6.24 8.66
N ILE A 407 -19.37 7.26 8.68
CA ILE A 407 -18.71 7.81 7.49
C ILE A 407 -17.21 7.76 7.75
N ILE A 408 -16.47 7.08 6.88
CA ILE A 408 -15.02 6.94 6.98
C ILE A 408 -14.40 7.53 5.72
N GLY A 409 -13.57 8.56 5.87
CA GLY A 409 -12.76 9.14 4.82
C GLY A 409 -11.28 8.83 5.02
N ARG A 410 -10.60 8.36 3.98
CA ARG A 410 -9.15 8.18 3.94
C ARG A 410 -8.58 8.77 2.66
N LEU A 411 -7.62 9.66 2.80
CA LEU A 411 -6.81 10.19 1.71
C LEU A 411 -5.36 9.82 1.96
N ASP A 412 -4.83 8.87 1.18
CA ASP A 412 -3.48 8.34 1.33
C ASP A 412 -2.61 8.71 0.12
N LYS A 413 -1.69 9.63 0.34
CA LYS A 413 -0.71 10.14 -0.63
C LYS A 413 0.73 9.82 -0.22
N ALA A 414 0.93 8.83 0.65
CA ALA A 414 2.26 8.33 0.97
C ALA A 414 2.87 7.58 -0.22
N ASN A 415 4.18 7.67 -0.38
CA ASN A 415 4.90 7.04 -1.51
C ASN A 415 4.95 5.51 -1.42
N ASN A 416 4.94 4.95 -0.22
CA ASN A 416 5.00 3.51 0.03
C ASN A 416 4.12 3.16 1.24
N PRO A 417 3.24 2.14 1.16
CA PRO A 417 2.36 1.77 2.27
C PRO A 417 3.07 1.07 3.43
N LEU A 418 4.18 0.35 3.19
CA LEU A 418 4.92 -0.38 4.22
C LEU A 418 6.10 0.41 4.78
N TYR A 419 6.75 1.23 3.94
CA TYR A 419 7.93 2.03 4.26
C TYR A 419 7.73 3.48 3.82
N PRO A 420 6.76 4.20 4.41
CA PRO A 420 6.46 5.56 4.00
C PRO A 420 7.63 6.49 4.37
N SER A 421 8.14 7.20 3.37
CA SER A 421 9.24 8.16 3.52
C SER A 421 8.91 9.56 3.01
N ARG A 422 7.79 9.70 2.28
CA ARG A 422 7.33 10.97 1.71
C ARG A 422 5.82 10.94 1.50
N GLY A 423 5.18 12.08 1.75
CA GLY A 423 3.75 12.25 1.54
C GLY A 423 2.97 12.36 2.84
N TYR A 424 1.67 12.11 2.78
CA TYR A 424 0.79 12.23 3.94
C TYR A 424 -0.41 11.27 3.84
N VAL A 425 -1.02 11.01 4.99
CA VAL A 425 -2.31 10.30 5.11
C VAL A 425 -3.23 11.13 5.98
N LEU A 426 -4.45 11.38 5.50
CA LEU A 426 -5.55 11.94 6.29
C LEU A 426 -6.56 10.84 6.54
N PHE A 427 -7.07 10.79 7.75
CA PHE A 427 -8.11 9.87 8.17
C PHE A 427 -9.16 10.63 8.97
N THR A 428 -10.44 10.37 8.71
CA THR A 428 -11.54 10.89 9.50
C THR A 428 -12.66 9.87 9.53
N GLU A 429 -13.14 9.56 10.71
CA GLU A 429 -14.31 8.75 10.95
C GLU A 429 -15.34 9.56 11.77
N PHE A 430 -16.57 9.56 11.32
CA PHE A 430 -17.72 10.05 12.06
C PHE A 430 -18.69 8.90 12.28
N ILE A 431 -19.15 8.73 13.51
CA ILE A 431 -20.13 7.72 13.88
C ILE A 431 -21.28 8.41 14.62
N SER A 432 -22.50 8.12 14.21
CA SER A 432 -23.73 8.46 14.94
C SER A 432 -24.40 7.18 15.39
N VAL A 433 -24.58 7.03 16.69
CA VAL A 433 -25.23 5.87 17.30
C VAL A 433 -26.57 6.32 17.86
N GLY A 434 -27.62 5.52 17.66
CA GLY A 434 -28.94 5.79 18.21
C GLY A 434 -29.70 6.94 17.57
N GLY A 435 -30.39 7.72 18.36
CA GLY A 435 -31.24 8.83 17.90
C GLY A 435 -32.32 8.37 16.92
N LEU A 436 -32.33 8.92 15.71
CA LEU A 436 -33.29 8.56 14.65
C LEU A 436 -33.19 7.08 14.23
N LEU A 437 -32.07 6.42 14.45
CA LEU A 437 -31.86 5.01 14.12
C LEU A 437 -32.45 4.06 15.15
N GLY A 438 -32.74 4.56 16.36
CA GLY A 438 -33.18 3.75 17.49
C GLY A 438 -32.02 2.96 18.12
N GLY A 439 -32.32 1.95 18.92
CA GLY A 439 -31.38 1.27 19.78
C GLY A 439 -31.45 1.80 21.21
N ASN A 440 -30.61 1.32 22.12
CA ASN A 440 -30.64 1.72 23.52
C ASN A 440 -29.39 2.49 23.96
N ARG A 441 -28.65 3.05 23.02
CA ARG A 441 -27.54 3.98 23.23
C ARG A 441 -27.61 5.13 22.23
N THR A 442 -27.22 6.34 22.66
CA THR A 442 -27.18 7.54 21.81
C THR A 442 -25.90 8.31 22.09
N TYR A 443 -25.07 8.48 21.07
CA TYR A 443 -23.88 9.34 21.09
C TYR A 443 -23.32 9.54 19.67
N GLN A 444 -22.46 10.53 19.53
CA GLN A 444 -21.70 10.79 18.30
C GLN A 444 -20.21 10.66 18.63
N LYS A 445 -19.45 10.14 17.66
CA LYS A 445 -18.01 9.97 17.77
C LYS A 445 -17.32 10.51 16.53
N ILE A 446 -16.31 11.32 16.73
CA ILE A 446 -15.39 11.76 15.69
C ILE A 446 -14.00 11.23 16.05
N ASP A 447 -13.33 10.58 15.10
CA ASP A 447 -11.92 10.21 15.18
C ASP A 447 -11.22 10.69 13.93
N THR A 448 -10.26 11.60 14.06
CA THR A 448 -9.55 12.18 12.93
C THR A 448 -8.06 12.19 13.18
N GLY A 449 -7.29 12.10 12.11
CA GLY A 449 -5.84 12.12 12.21
C GLY A 449 -5.15 12.50 10.92
N ILE A 450 -3.95 13.04 11.07
CA ILE A 450 -3.01 13.32 10.00
C ILE A 450 -1.69 12.62 10.29
N GLN A 451 -1.12 12.01 9.26
CA GLN A 451 0.23 11.45 9.26
C GLN A 451 1.02 12.14 8.17
N GLY A 452 2.25 12.54 8.47
CA GLY A 452 3.12 13.21 7.52
C GLY A 452 4.51 12.57 7.49
N TYR A 453 5.09 12.48 6.29
CA TYR A 453 6.41 11.89 6.06
C TYR A 453 7.27 12.84 5.26
N LEU A 454 8.42 13.21 5.81
CA LEU A 454 9.37 14.14 5.21
C LEU A 454 10.76 13.51 5.12
N PRO A 455 11.35 13.39 3.93
CA PRO A 455 12.75 12.99 3.80
C PRO A 455 13.64 14.14 4.28
N ILE A 456 14.40 13.93 5.37
CA ILE A 456 15.31 14.94 5.95
C ILE A 456 16.68 14.86 5.27
N ARG A 457 17.13 13.64 5.00
CA ARG A 457 18.40 13.32 4.36
C ARG A 457 18.20 12.08 3.50
N LYS A 458 19.21 11.72 2.68
CA LYS A 458 19.16 10.44 1.95
C LYS A 458 18.92 9.30 2.95
N ASP A 459 17.82 8.56 2.72
CA ASP A 459 17.36 7.41 3.53
C ASP A 459 16.99 7.72 5.00
N TRP A 460 16.87 9.00 5.38
CA TRP A 460 16.36 9.45 6.68
C TRP A 460 14.97 10.05 6.52
N THR A 461 14.03 9.63 7.33
CA THR A 461 12.65 10.09 7.29
C THR A 461 12.22 10.65 8.64
N MET A 462 11.68 11.86 8.64
CA MET A 462 10.88 12.37 9.75
C MET A 462 9.43 11.97 9.51
N ALA A 463 8.86 11.21 10.42
CA ALA A 463 7.46 10.86 10.43
C ALA A 463 6.76 11.53 11.61
N SER A 464 5.53 12.02 11.39
CA SER A 464 4.72 12.66 12.41
C SER A 464 3.27 12.22 12.30
N ARG A 465 2.61 12.05 13.45
CA ARG A 465 1.18 11.74 13.55
C ARG A 465 0.51 12.61 14.59
N ILE A 466 -0.65 13.13 14.25
CA ILE A 466 -1.56 13.81 15.18
C ILE A 466 -2.90 13.11 15.05
N LYS A 467 -3.50 12.66 16.16
CA LYS A 467 -4.86 12.13 16.20
C LYS A 467 -5.66 12.84 17.27
N TYR A 468 -6.88 13.19 16.92
CA TYR A 468 -7.86 13.75 17.82
C TYR A 468 -9.14 12.94 17.73
N GLY A 469 -9.66 12.54 18.86
CA GLY A 469 -10.93 11.83 18.98
C GLY A 469 -11.83 12.46 20.02
N MET A 470 -13.13 12.49 19.76
CA MET A 470 -14.12 13.03 20.66
C MET A 470 -15.43 12.25 20.54
N ILE A 471 -16.03 11.94 21.70
CA ILE A 471 -17.38 11.37 21.83
C ILE A 471 -18.24 12.43 22.52
N PHE A 472 -19.43 12.68 21.98
CA PHE A 472 -20.37 13.68 22.50
C PHE A 472 -21.81 13.27 22.19
N ASP A 473 -22.76 13.81 22.92
CA ASP A 473 -24.19 13.71 22.62
C ASP A 473 -24.74 15.07 22.18
N TRP A 474 -25.79 15.06 21.37
CA TRP A 474 -26.52 16.26 20.96
C TRP A 474 -27.56 16.68 22.00
N ASP A 475 -27.93 15.76 22.92
CA ASP A 475 -28.91 15.99 23.98
C ASP A 475 -28.18 16.38 25.27
N GLU A 476 -28.31 17.64 25.70
CA GLU A 476 -27.63 18.20 26.87
C GLU A 476 -28.07 17.54 28.19
N ASP A 477 -29.22 16.85 28.19
CA ASP A 477 -29.79 16.15 29.39
C ASP A 477 -29.21 14.73 29.56
N TYR A 478 -28.35 14.27 28.66
CA TYR A 478 -27.78 12.92 28.66
C TYR A 478 -26.38 12.91 29.30
N ASP A 479 -26.12 11.96 30.20
CA ASP A 479 -24.77 11.72 30.68
C ASP A 479 -23.96 10.92 29.63
N GLU A 480 -23.15 11.62 28.85
CA GLU A 480 -22.35 11.09 27.75
C GLU A 480 -21.45 9.93 28.19
N TYR A 481 -20.93 10.00 29.42
CA TYR A 481 -20.01 8.97 29.93
C TYR A 481 -20.73 7.65 30.23
N GLU A 482 -21.93 7.71 30.80
CA GLU A 482 -22.72 6.50 31.12
C GLU A 482 -23.35 5.87 29.87
N THR A 483 -23.72 6.68 28.88
CA THR A 483 -24.34 6.17 27.63
C THR A 483 -23.35 5.57 26.66
N THR A 484 -22.09 6.01 26.67
CA THR A 484 -21.05 5.49 25.80
C THR A 484 -20.65 4.09 26.23
N LEU A 485 -20.64 3.15 25.29
CA LEU A 485 -20.17 1.80 25.54
C LEU A 485 -18.68 1.82 25.89
N LEU A 486 -18.28 1.07 26.91
CA LEU A 486 -16.91 1.04 27.41
C LEU A 486 -15.88 0.76 26.33
N TYR A 487 -16.21 -0.10 25.36
CA TYR A 487 -15.30 -0.43 24.24
C TYR A 487 -15.30 0.58 23.10
N ASP A 488 -16.18 1.59 23.08
CA ASP A 488 -16.18 2.70 22.13
C ASP A 488 -15.36 3.90 22.62
N LYS A 489 -15.05 3.98 23.91
CA LYS A 489 -14.19 5.01 24.49
C LYS A 489 -12.78 4.95 23.92
N PHE A 490 -12.05 6.04 24.08
CA PHE A 490 -10.65 6.12 23.64
C PHE A 490 -9.70 5.65 24.73
N TYR A 491 -8.74 4.84 24.34
CA TYR A 491 -7.66 4.35 25.19
C TYR A 491 -6.31 4.72 24.57
N LEU A 492 -5.29 4.89 25.41
CA LEU A 492 -3.90 5.08 25.00
C LEU A 492 -2.98 4.14 25.77
N GLY A 493 -1.78 3.96 25.25
CA GLY A 493 -0.75 3.04 25.76
C GLY A 493 -0.50 1.87 24.83
N GLY A 494 0.70 1.33 24.90
CA GLY A 494 1.13 0.18 24.12
C GLY A 494 1.83 0.51 22.80
N SER A 495 2.22 -0.53 22.07
CA SER A 495 3.09 -0.50 20.89
C SER A 495 2.52 0.27 19.70
N SER A 496 1.21 0.54 19.67
CA SER A 496 0.51 1.22 18.56
C SER A 496 0.18 2.69 18.84
N SER A 497 0.35 3.17 20.07
CA SER A 497 0.00 4.56 20.44
C SER A 497 1.08 5.27 21.25
N LEU A 498 1.20 4.99 22.55
CA LEU A 498 2.19 5.55 23.48
C LEU A 498 3.03 4.43 24.09
N ARG A 499 4.19 4.19 23.53
CA ARG A 499 5.08 3.05 23.84
C ARG A 499 5.67 3.08 25.26
N ALA A 500 5.63 4.25 25.92
CA ALA A 500 6.11 4.40 27.30
C ALA A 500 5.09 3.96 28.38
N TRP A 501 3.88 3.55 27.98
CA TRP A 501 2.84 3.01 28.83
C TRP A 501 2.48 1.59 28.43
N GLU A 502 2.06 0.79 29.40
CA GLU A 502 1.47 -0.52 29.10
C GLU A 502 0.23 -0.36 28.21
N ALA A 503 -0.11 -1.43 27.50
CA ALA A 503 -1.24 -1.42 26.58
C ALA A 503 -2.55 -1.02 27.28
N LEU A 504 -3.23 -0.03 26.72
CA LEU A 504 -4.46 0.60 27.21
C LEU A 504 -4.36 1.30 28.58
N LYS A 505 -3.23 1.22 29.28
CA LYS A 505 -3.05 1.70 30.66
C LYS A 505 -2.43 3.11 30.75
N PHE A 506 -2.75 3.99 29.81
CA PHE A 506 -2.40 5.40 29.96
C PHE A 506 -3.13 6.05 31.14
N LEU A 507 -4.42 5.71 31.30
CA LEU A 507 -5.20 5.92 32.51
C LEU A 507 -5.63 4.57 33.08
N THR A 508 -5.60 4.45 34.41
CA THR A 508 -6.04 3.27 35.13
C THR A 508 -6.91 3.66 36.31
N ASP A 509 -7.80 2.77 36.70
CA ASP A 509 -8.46 2.88 37.98
C ASP A 509 -7.46 2.62 39.13
N ASN A 510 -7.45 3.47 40.15
CA ASN A 510 -6.45 3.44 41.21
C ASN A 510 -6.48 2.16 42.04
N ASP A 511 -7.62 1.47 42.12
CA ASP A 511 -7.82 0.33 43.01
C ASP A 511 -7.48 -1.03 42.34
N GLU A 512 -7.60 -1.15 41.01
CA GLU A 512 -7.50 -2.44 40.33
C GLU A 512 -6.44 -2.49 39.19
N ASP A 513 -5.74 -1.39 38.89
CA ASP A 513 -4.82 -1.26 37.74
C ASP A 513 -5.48 -1.65 36.40
N THR A 514 -6.81 -1.49 36.32
CA THR A 514 -7.58 -1.77 35.11
C THR A 514 -7.53 -0.60 34.15
N PRO A 515 -7.48 -0.84 32.82
CA PRO A 515 -7.53 0.23 31.83
C PRO A 515 -8.80 1.07 31.96
N ARG A 516 -8.65 2.39 31.88
CA ARG A 516 -9.76 3.33 31.88
C ARG A 516 -9.78 4.12 30.56
N GLY A 517 -10.91 4.05 29.85
CA GLY A 517 -11.16 4.82 28.64
C GLY A 517 -11.80 6.18 28.93
N GLU A 518 -11.61 7.14 28.03
CA GLU A 518 -12.17 8.48 28.13
C GLU A 518 -12.86 8.93 26.83
N LEU A 519 -13.62 10.03 26.93
CA LEU A 519 -14.41 10.53 25.81
C LEU A 519 -13.60 11.34 24.80
N ILE A 520 -12.47 11.90 25.21
CA ILE A 520 -11.63 12.73 24.36
C ILE A 520 -10.18 12.23 24.39
N ARG A 521 -9.60 12.12 23.20
CA ARG A 521 -8.21 11.71 23.01
C ARG A 521 -7.46 12.75 22.18
N LEU A 522 -6.26 13.11 22.64
CA LEU A 522 -5.23 13.75 21.85
C LEU A 522 -3.98 12.85 21.83
N LEU A 523 -3.45 12.54 20.64
CA LEU A 523 -2.27 11.72 20.47
C LEU A 523 -1.32 12.39 19.48
N LEU A 524 -0.07 12.52 19.88
CA LEU A 524 1.02 13.15 19.14
C LEU A 524 2.20 12.18 19.08
N ASN A 525 2.70 11.88 17.87
CA ASN A 525 3.90 11.06 17.71
C ASN A 525 4.84 11.74 16.70
N TRP A 526 6.12 11.77 17.02
CA TRP A 526 7.20 12.18 16.12
C TRP A 526 8.28 11.12 16.14
N GLU A 527 8.76 10.75 14.95
CA GLU A 527 9.80 9.75 14.77
C GLU A 527 10.83 10.24 13.75
N ILE A 528 12.09 9.95 14.01
CA ILE A 528 13.16 10.04 13.02
C ILE A 528 13.63 8.62 12.76
N ARG A 529 13.40 8.14 11.54
CA ARG A 529 13.75 6.81 11.05
C ARG A 529 15.00 6.89 10.20
N PHE A 530 15.97 6.00 10.43
CA PHE A 530 17.25 6.02 9.73
C PHE A 530 17.80 4.61 9.51
N PRO A 531 18.59 4.39 8.42
CA PRO A 531 19.25 3.11 8.20
C PRO A 531 20.46 2.97 9.11
N ILE A 532 20.70 1.76 9.65
CA ILE A 532 21.90 1.40 10.41
C ILE A 532 22.82 0.61 9.49
N VAL A 533 22.44 -0.60 9.13
CA VAL A 533 23.21 -1.47 8.24
C VAL A 533 22.29 -2.50 7.58
N TRP A 534 22.40 -2.67 6.28
CA TRP A 534 21.67 -3.65 5.47
C TRP A 534 20.15 -3.53 5.66
N LEU A 535 19.47 -4.53 6.29
CA LEU A 535 18.05 -4.51 6.60
C LEU A 535 17.73 -3.91 7.98
N LEU A 536 18.76 -3.57 8.76
CA LEU A 536 18.57 -2.97 10.08
C LEU A 536 18.44 -1.45 9.95
N GLY A 537 17.36 -0.93 10.49
CA GLY A 537 17.13 0.48 10.71
C GLY A 537 17.05 0.82 12.19
N GLY A 538 17.08 2.11 12.47
CA GLY A 538 16.87 2.64 13.80
C GLY A 538 15.78 3.71 13.77
N GLU A 539 15.17 3.92 14.91
CA GLU A 539 14.25 5.02 15.13
C GLU A 539 14.46 5.66 16.50
N ILE A 540 14.28 6.96 16.55
CA ILE A 540 14.17 7.72 17.79
C ILE A 540 12.84 8.46 17.77
N PHE A 541 12.16 8.51 18.90
CA PHE A 541 10.81 9.04 18.94
C PHE A 541 10.49 9.83 20.19
N LEU A 542 9.54 10.74 20.02
CA LEU A 542 8.88 11.52 21.06
C LEU A 542 7.37 11.36 20.89
N GLU A 543 6.69 11.05 21.97
CA GLU A 543 5.24 10.79 21.98
C GLU A 543 4.57 11.58 23.08
N GLY A 544 3.38 12.09 22.78
CA GLY A 544 2.56 12.80 23.77
C GLY A 544 1.11 12.38 23.67
N GLY A 545 0.45 12.26 24.80
CA GLY A 545 -0.96 11.91 24.87
C GLY A 545 -1.73 12.59 25.99
N GLN A 546 -3.02 12.71 25.75
CA GLN A 546 -3.99 13.16 26.75
C GLN A 546 -5.30 12.41 26.53
N LEU A 547 -5.90 11.94 27.62
CA LEU A 547 -7.26 11.44 27.69
C LEU A 547 -8.04 12.29 28.71
N THR A 548 -9.26 12.66 28.40
CA THR A 548 -10.11 13.47 29.28
C THR A 548 -11.60 13.28 28.96
N ASP A 549 -12.45 13.55 29.95
CA ASP A 549 -13.90 13.48 29.87
C ASP A 549 -14.55 14.69 29.15
N LYS A 550 -13.95 15.89 29.26
CA LYS A 550 -14.53 17.15 28.78
C LYS A 550 -13.56 17.94 27.90
N ILE A 551 -14.10 18.60 26.88
CA ILE A 551 -13.31 19.42 25.93
C ILE A 551 -12.57 20.56 26.63
N ASN A 552 -13.15 21.14 27.67
CA ASN A 552 -12.54 22.23 28.44
C ASN A 552 -11.29 21.79 29.22
N ASN A 553 -11.12 20.49 29.42
CA ASN A 553 -9.96 19.89 30.09
C ASN A 553 -8.80 19.61 29.13
N VAL A 554 -9.00 19.79 27.82
CA VAL A 554 -7.93 19.64 26.82
C VAL A 554 -6.97 20.82 26.94
N ALA A 555 -5.75 20.55 27.38
CA ALA A 555 -4.73 21.58 27.54
C ALA A 555 -3.33 21.05 27.18
N LEU A 556 -2.54 21.84 26.48
CA LEU A 556 -1.18 21.44 26.07
C LEU A 556 -0.26 21.09 27.24
N LYS A 557 -0.47 21.75 28.41
CA LYS A 557 0.27 21.46 29.65
C LYS A 557 -0.14 20.15 30.35
N SER A 558 -1.27 19.58 29.99
CA SER A 558 -1.76 18.31 30.54
C SER A 558 -1.32 17.11 29.68
N ILE A 559 -0.61 17.32 28.58
CA ILE A 559 -0.06 16.26 27.75
C ILE A 559 1.05 15.56 28.54
N GLN A 560 0.92 14.25 28.68
CA GLN A 560 1.96 13.41 29.24
C GLN A 560 2.88 12.92 28.13
N TRP A 561 4.19 13.02 28.35
CA TRP A 561 5.20 12.77 27.33
C TRP A 561 6.02 11.51 27.61
N GLY A 562 6.30 10.76 26.54
CA GLY A 562 7.23 9.65 26.51
C GLY A 562 8.27 9.84 25.41
N ARG A 563 9.41 9.18 25.55
CA ARG A 563 10.50 9.16 24.58
C ARG A 563 11.11 7.79 24.51
N GLY A 564 11.72 7.51 23.39
CA GLY A 564 12.39 6.21 23.23
C GLY A 564 13.21 6.11 21.96
N PHE A 565 13.73 4.91 21.78
CA PHE A 565 14.43 4.51 20.58
C PHE A 565 14.07 3.07 20.24
N GLY A 566 14.22 2.72 18.98
CA GLY A 566 13.91 1.38 18.49
C GLY A 566 14.89 0.91 17.43
N VAL A 567 14.92 -0.39 17.25
CA VAL A 567 15.62 -1.07 16.15
C VAL A 567 14.57 -1.72 15.26
N THR A 568 14.70 -1.51 13.96
CA THR A 568 13.77 -2.04 12.96
C THR A 568 14.48 -3.03 12.05
N LEU A 569 13.84 -4.17 11.77
CA LEU A 569 14.28 -5.13 10.78
C LEU A 569 13.34 -5.06 9.57
N ALA A 570 13.87 -4.69 8.41
CA ALA A 570 13.10 -4.64 7.19
C ALA A 570 12.77 -6.04 6.69
N SER A 571 11.49 -6.30 6.40
CA SER A 571 11.00 -7.53 5.81
C SER A 571 10.11 -7.25 4.59
N PRO A 572 9.88 -8.22 3.70
CA PRO A 572 8.93 -8.06 2.59
C PRO A 572 7.49 -7.73 3.03
N LEU A 573 7.13 -8.05 4.26
CA LEU A 573 5.81 -7.82 4.84
C LEU A 573 5.72 -6.50 5.63
N GLY A 574 6.83 -5.77 5.74
CA GLY A 574 6.97 -4.54 6.51
C GLY A 574 8.00 -4.64 7.63
N PRO A 575 8.29 -3.54 8.33
CA PRO A 575 9.29 -3.53 9.41
C PRO A 575 8.79 -4.28 10.65
N ILE A 576 9.69 -5.06 11.25
CA ILE A 576 9.54 -5.61 12.60
C ILE A 576 10.32 -4.68 13.53
N ARG A 577 9.70 -4.18 14.58
CA ARG A 577 10.27 -3.19 15.49
C ARG A 577 10.46 -3.77 16.89
N LEU A 578 11.56 -3.40 17.53
CA LEU A 578 11.80 -3.59 18.96
C LEU A 578 12.12 -2.23 19.56
N ASP A 579 11.18 -1.69 20.33
CA ASP A 579 11.21 -0.33 20.84
C ASP A 579 11.41 -0.35 22.37
N TYR A 580 12.30 0.53 22.85
CA TYR A 580 12.43 0.83 24.26
C TYR A 580 11.97 2.26 24.51
N ALA A 581 11.00 2.43 25.38
CA ALA A 581 10.38 3.72 25.69
C ALA A 581 10.30 3.97 27.19
N CYS A 582 10.42 5.22 27.62
CA CYS A 582 10.25 5.63 29.00
C CYS A 582 9.47 6.95 29.08
N ARG A 583 8.75 7.12 30.18
CA ARG A 583 7.99 8.34 30.49
C ARG A 583 8.94 9.43 30.96
N PHE A 584 8.59 10.71 30.70
CA PHE A 584 9.39 11.84 31.21
C PHE A 584 9.25 12.02 32.72
N ASP A 585 8.05 11.78 33.27
CA ASP A 585 7.76 11.91 34.71
C ASP A 585 8.30 10.73 35.54
N LYS A 586 8.56 9.57 34.91
CA LYS A 586 9.11 8.37 35.56
C LYS A 586 10.22 7.75 34.70
N PRO A 587 11.43 8.33 34.64
CA PRO A 587 12.49 7.86 33.74
C PRO A 587 12.94 6.41 33.97
N GLY A 588 12.69 5.83 35.16
CA GLY A 588 13.00 4.44 35.48
C GLY A 588 11.95 3.42 35.02
N SER A 589 10.82 3.83 34.49
CA SER A 589 9.74 2.96 34.02
C SER A 589 9.89 2.61 32.55
N GLY A 590 10.98 1.95 32.16
CA GLY A 590 11.20 1.55 30.77
C GLY A 590 10.27 0.41 30.33
N GLN A 591 9.62 0.58 29.17
CA GLN A 591 8.82 -0.43 28.51
C GLN A 591 9.52 -0.93 27.25
N LEU A 592 9.51 -2.25 27.05
CA LEU A 592 10.00 -2.90 25.83
C LEU A 592 8.80 -3.37 25.01
N ASN A 593 8.69 -2.87 23.78
CA ASN A 593 7.58 -3.17 22.89
C ASN A 593 8.06 -3.87 21.63
N LEU A 594 7.39 -4.96 21.27
CA LEU A 594 7.54 -5.61 19.97
C LEU A 594 6.40 -5.14 19.07
N GLY A 595 6.73 -4.53 17.95
CA GLY A 595 5.76 -4.05 16.96
C GLY A 595 5.99 -4.67 15.58
N PHE A 596 4.89 -4.82 14.85
CA PHE A 596 4.91 -5.19 13.44
C PHE A 596 4.32 -4.03 12.63
N LEU A 597 5.00 -3.62 11.56
CA LEU A 597 4.83 -2.36 10.84
C LEU A 597 5.28 -1.13 11.66
N TYR A 598 5.40 0.00 10.99
CA TYR A 598 5.55 1.28 11.69
C TYR A 598 4.23 1.63 12.41
N ILE A 599 4.32 2.43 13.44
CA ILE A 599 3.15 2.90 14.20
C ILE A 599 2.17 3.70 13.31
N PHE A 600 2.71 4.32 12.27
CA PHE A 600 1.93 5.10 11.31
C PHE A 600 2.72 5.31 10.02
#